data_b99c59e24e1606fb9c8de93eef3c7393
#
_entry.id   b99c59e24e1606fb9c8de93eef3c7393
#
_cell.length_a   1.000
_cell.length_b   1.000
_cell.length_c   1.000
_cell.angle_alpha   90.00
_cell.angle_beta   90.00
_cell.angle_gamma   90.00
#
_symmetry.space_group_name_H-M   'P 1'
#
loop_
_entity.id
_entity.type
_entity.pdbx_description
1 polymer ?
#
loop_
_entity_poly.entity_id
_entity_poly.type
_entity_poly.pdbx_seq_one_letter_code
_entity_poly.pdbx_strand_id
1 'polypeptide(L)'
;HPDVTCLDASQYNTLTAHPRLNPRFITEDSRQRRLMYLSDVKRKKDEDNYQGPKKQFLASLKMKFIISQAKDEDLRRAEELTARTNQLNTTGRTYSYDDLRMFISSAKHRLFVCEMNDTYGSYGKIGLALIEITEDCFHLRLFLMSCRVISRGVGTVLLSYIMQEAKRAKKRLKADFKNTGRNKMMHITFAFANFRKPESGDFGNVVL
;
A
#
# COMPACT_ATOMS: atom_id res chain seq x y z
N HIS A 1 12.01 25.92 -12.25
CA HIS A 1 10.87 25.09 -12.58
C HIS A 1 9.60 25.70 -11.96
N PRO A 2 8.49 25.89 -12.68
CA PRO A 2 7.32 26.63 -12.22
C PRO A 2 6.67 26.04 -10.95
N ASP A 3 6.83 24.73 -10.72
CA ASP A 3 6.27 24.03 -9.57
C ASP A 3 7.18 24.04 -8.33
N VAL A 4 8.35 24.69 -8.42
CA VAL A 4 9.29 24.80 -7.30
C VAL A 4 9.11 26.15 -6.62
N THR A 5 8.77 26.14 -5.33
CA THR A 5 8.72 27.35 -4.53
C THR A 5 10.09 27.59 -3.90
N CYS A 6 10.74 28.66 -4.29
CA CYS A 6 11.96 29.11 -3.66
C CYS A 6 11.60 29.99 -2.44
N LEU A 7 12.19 29.68 -1.31
CA LEU A 7 12.06 30.48 -0.08
C LEU A 7 13.41 31.13 0.21
N ASP A 8 13.38 32.40 0.65
CA ASP A 8 14.58 33.10 1.06
C ASP A 8 15.19 32.48 2.32
N ALA A 9 16.52 32.43 2.39
CA ALA A 9 17.23 31.87 3.53
C ALA A 9 16.92 32.57 4.85
N SER A 10 16.58 33.87 4.82
CA SER A 10 16.14 34.64 6.00
C SER A 10 14.86 34.11 6.64
N GLN A 11 14.04 33.35 5.87
CA GLN A 11 12.78 32.75 6.34
C GLN A 11 12.98 31.45 7.11
N TYR A 12 14.22 30.98 7.29
CA TYR A 12 14.51 29.70 7.95
C TYR A 12 13.78 29.51 9.28
N ASN A 13 13.78 30.54 10.13
CA ASN A 13 13.16 30.47 11.46
C ASN A 13 11.62 30.43 11.42
N THR A 14 11.00 30.78 10.29
CA THR A 14 9.54 30.82 10.11
C THR A 14 9.00 29.68 9.23
N LEU A 15 9.87 28.78 8.75
CA LEU A 15 9.48 27.68 7.84
C LEU A 15 8.35 26.81 8.41
N THR A 16 8.36 26.54 9.71
CA THR A 16 7.34 25.70 10.36
C THR A 16 5.95 26.35 10.35
N ALA A 17 5.87 27.66 10.24
CA ALA A 17 4.63 28.41 10.16
C ALA A 17 4.22 28.70 8.70
N HIS A 18 5.05 28.35 7.71
CA HIS A 18 4.78 28.68 6.32
C HIS A 18 3.60 27.86 5.79
N PRO A 19 2.51 28.47 5.24
CA PRO A 19 1.27 27.78 4.88
C PRO A 19 1.46 26.61 3.89
N ARG A 20 2.40 26.74 2.93
CA ARG A 20 2.69 25.71 1.94
C ARG A 20 3.44 24.50 2.49
N LEU A 21 4.03 24.61 3.68
CA LEU A 21 4.74 23.51 4.36
C LEU A 21 3.84 22.80 5.37
N ASN A 22 2.66 23.34 5.64
CA ASN A 22 1.70 22.70 6.52
C ASN A 22 1.00 21.55 5.79
N PRO A 23 0.98 20.34 6.37
CA PRO A 23 0.25 19.22 5.79
C PRO A 23 -1.26 19.50 5.83
N ARG A 24 -2.00 19.07 4.78
CA ARG A 24 -3.46 19.21 4.73
C ARG A 24 -4.16 18.54 5.92
N PHE A 25 -3.58 17.45 6.41
CA PHE A 25 -4.03 16.70 7.58
C PHE A 25 -2.87 15.90 8.16
N ILE A 26 -2.98 15.54 9.43
CA ILE A 26 -2.00 14.72 10.14
C ILE A 26 -2.69 13.42 10.56
N THR A 27 -2.22 12.30 9.99
CA THR A 27 -2.67 10.95 10.37
C THR A 27 -1.94 10.47 11.62
N GLU A 28 -2.48 9.45 12.31
CA GLU A 28 -1.79 8.80 13.43
C GLU A 28 -0.44 8.21 12.98
N ASP A 29 -0.41 7.58 11.82
CA ASP A 29 0.85 7.13 11.21
C ASP A 29 1.87 8.27 11.02
N SER A 30 1.39 9.47 10.68
CA SER A 30 2.27 10.64 10.52
C SER A 30 2.84 11.11 11.86
N ARG A 31 2.06 11.09 12.94
CA ARG A 31 2.51 11.42 14.29
C ARG A 31 3.57 10.44 14.79
N GLN A 32 3.37 9.15 14.52
CA GLN A 32 4.26 8.09 14.97
C GLN A 32 5.44 7.83 14.02
N ARG A 33 5.56 8.57 12.93
CA ARG A 33 6.56 8.33 11.87
C ARG A 33 7.99 8.27 12.38
N ARG A 34 8.35 9.13 13.33
CA ARG A 34 9.69 9.13 13.93
C ARG A 34 9.96 7.82 14.68
N LEU A 35 9.00 7.34 15.45
CA LEU A 35 9.14 6.07 16.20
C LEU A 35 9.26 4.89 15.25
N MET A 36 8.43 4.86 14.19
CA MET A 36 8.51 3.84 13.15
C MET A 36 9.88 3.85 12.45
N TYR A 37 10.43 5.04 12.15
CA TYR A 37 11.76 5.16 11.57
C TYR A 37 12.87 4.62 12.50
N LEU A 38 12.81 4.95 13.77
CA LEU A 38 13.78 4.43 14.77
C LEU A 38 13.68 2.90 14.88
N SER A 39 12.48 2.34 14.87
CA SER A 39 12.25 0.89 14.83
C SER A 39 12.83 0.25 13.56
N ASP A 40 12.68 0.90 12.41
CA ASP A 40 13.25 0.43 11.13
C ASP A 40 14.78 0.44 11.15
N VAL A 41 15.40 1.48 11.71
CA VAL A 41 16.87 1.57 11.87
C VAL A 41 17.38 0.44 12.75
N LYS A 42 16.74 0.20 13.90
CA LYS A 42 17.12 -0.88 14.82
C LYS A 42 16.96 -2.24 14.16
N ARG A 43 15.83 -2.48 13.53
CA ARG A 43 15.52 -3.73 12.81
C ARG A 43 16.54 -4.03 11.74
N LYS A 44 16.90 -3.02 10.93
CA LYS A 44 17.90 -3.16 9.87
C LYS A 44 19.28 -3.48 10.45
N LYS A 45 19.69 -2.79 11.51
CA LYS A 45 20.95 -3.07 12.18
C LYS A 45 21.02 -4.52 12.67
N ASP A 46 19.94 -5.03 13.29
CA ASP A 46 19.89 -6.40 13.80
C ASP A 46 19.81 -7.41 12.64
N GLU A 47 19.12 -7.09 11.53
CA GLU A 47 19.10 -7.90 10.29
C GLU A 47 20.50 -8.01 9.68
N ASP A 48 21.24 -6.90 9.57
CA ASP A 48 22.60 -6.85 9.00
C ASP A 48 23.62 -7.60 9.87
N ASN A 49 23.42 -7.62 11.20
CA ASN A 49 24.28 -8.33 12.14
C ASN A 49 23.92 -9.82 12.33
N TYR A 50 22.79 -10.26 11.78
CA TYR A 50 22.32 -11.63 11.98
C TYR A 50 23.13 -12.64 11.15
N GLN A 51 23.75 -13.61 11.81
CA GLN A 51 24.64 -14.60 11.16
C GLN A 51 23.90 -15.85 10.64
N GLY A 52 22.60 -15.98 10.92
CA GLY A 52 21.81 -17.13 10.50
C GLY A 52 21.09 -16.93 9.16
N PRO A 53 20.37 -17.95 8.68
CA PRO A 53 19.58 -17.86 7.48
C PRO A 53 18.50 -16.76 7.58
N LYS A 54 18.31 -15.97 6.52
CA LYS A 54 17.33 -14.88 6.47
C LYS A 54 15.92 -15.30 6.90
N LYS A 55 15.52 -16.54 6.57
CA LYS A 55 14.22 -17.10 6.97
C LYS A 55 14.05 -17.18 8.48
N GLN A 56 15.12 -17.53 9.21
CA GLN A 56 15.09 -17.59 10.67
C GLN A 56 15.00 -16.19 11.28
N PHE A 57 15.74 -15.22 10.75
CA PHE A 57 15.60 -13.83 11.16
C PHE A 57 14.15 -13.34 10.96
N LEU A 58 13.55 -13.55 9.79
CA LEU A 58 12.15 -13.18 9.53
C LEU A 58 11.18 -13.86 10.52
N ALA A 59 11.41 -15.13 10.86
CA ALA A 59 10.59 -15.84 11.84
C ALA A 59 10.72 -15.24 13.25
N SER A 60 11.93 -14.80 13.63
CA SER A 60 12.19 -14.17 14.94
C SER A 60 11.47 -12.82 15.12
N LEU A 61 11.12 -12.16 14.03
CA LEU A 61 10.36 -10.89 14.05
C LEU A 61 8.93 -11.07 14.58
N LYS A 62 8.39 -12.28 14.58
CA LYS A 62 7.01 -12.59 15.01
C LYS A 62 5.98 -11.64 14.38
N MET A 63 6.13 -11.42 13.08
CA MET A 63 5.29 -10.48 12.33
C MET A 63 3.81 -10.84 12.44
N LYS A 64 3.01 -9.85 12.80
CA LYS A 64 1.54 -9.92 12.80
C LYS A 64 1.03 -9.02 11.68
N PHE A 65 0.49 -9.63 10.63
CA PHE A 65 -0.13 -8.94 9.50
C PHE A 65 -1.64 -9.02 9.63
N ILE A 66 -2.30 -7.88 9.61
CA ILE A 66 -3.74 -7.73 9.81
C ILE A 66 -4.33 -7.18 8.52
N ILE A 67 -5.33 -7.87 7.99
CA ILE A 67 -6.13 -7.44 6.85
C ILE A 67 -7.53 -7.15 7.37
N SER A 68 -8.03 -5.94 7.21
CA SER A 68 -9.36 -5.53 7.63
C SER A 68 -10.08 -4.74 6.55
N GLN A 69 -11.40 -4.75 6.58
CA GLN A 69 -12.18 -3.84 5.74
C GLN A 69 -12.01 -2.42 6.29
N ALA A 70 -11.77 -1.45 5.39
CA ALA A 70 -11.53 -0.06 5.76
C ALA A 70 -12.77 0.56 6.41
N LYS A 71 -12.52 1.39 7.42
CA LYS A 71 -13.50 2.23 8.11
C LYS A 71 -13.21 3.71 7.83
N ASP A 72 -14.11 4.60 8.21
CA ASP A 72 -13.94 6.06 8.05
C ASP A 72 -12.61 6.57 8.63
N GLU A 73 -12.19 6.05 9.78
CA GLU A 73 -10.93 6.39 10.46
C GLU A 73 -9.68 6.05 9.65
N ASP A 74 -9.79 5.12 8.69
CA ASP A 74 -8.68 4.67 7.85
C ASP A 74 -8.48 5.57 6.62
N LEU A 75 -9.51 6.30 6.20
CA LEU A 75 -9.56 6.92 4.87
C LEU A 75 -8.50 8.00 4.66
N ARG A 76 -8.20 8.81 5.69
CA ARG A 76 -7.12 9.81 5.60
C ARG A 76 -5.76 9.16 5.37
N ARG A 77 -5.52 8.04 6.04
CA ARG A 77 -4.28 7.28 5.81
C ARG A 77 -4.28 6.56 4.47
N ALA A 78 -5.42 6.05 4.03
CA ALA A 78 -5.57 5.46 2.71
C ALA A 78 -5.30 6.49 1.60
N GLU A 79 -5.86 7.69 1.67
CA GLU A 79 -5.55 8.82 0.78
C GLU A 79 -4.04 9.09 0.73
N GLU A 80 -3.39 9.23 1.89
CA GLU A 80 -1.95 9.45 1.99
C GLU A 80 -1.14 8.32 1.33
N LEU A 81 -1.53 7.06 1.52
CA LEU A 81 -0.87 5.91 0.92
C LEU A 81 -0.96 5.93 -0.60
N THR A 82 -2.12 6.27 -1.18
CA THR A 82 -2.28 6.34 -2.64
C THR A 82 -1.41 7.43 -3.25
N ALA A 83 -1.27 8.57 -2.58
CA ALA A 83 -0.46 9.70 -3.05
C ALA A 83 1.06 9.45 -2.94
N ARG A 84 1.49 8.68 -1.92
CA ARG A 84 2.92 8.48 -1.62
C ARG A 84 3.51 7.19 -2.17
N THR A 85 2.68 6.25 -2.64
CA THR A 85 3.16 4.95 -3.10
C THR A 85 3.20 4.90 -4.62
N ASN A 86 4.41 4.92 -5.17
CA ASN A 86 4.64 4.89 -6.63
C ASN A 86 5.14 3.53 -7.11
N GLN A 87 6.12 2.93 -6.42
CA GLN A 87 6.78 1.70 -6.86
C GLN A 87 5.91 0.45 -6.65
N LEU A 88 5.18 0.42 -5.54
CA LEU A 88 4.31 -0.69 -5.18
C LEU A 88 2.83 -0.31 -5.28
N ASN A 89 2.46 0.35 -6.37
CA ASN A 89 1.09 0.68 -6.73
C ASN A 89 0.82 0.17 -8.16
N THR A 90 -0.18 -0.68 -8.31
CA THR A 90 -0.47 -1.37 -9.58
C THR A 90 -0.89 -0.43 -10.70
N THR A 91 -1.51 0.69 -10.38
CA THR A 91 -2.06 1.62 -11.38
C THR A 91 -1.45 3.01 -11.34
N GLY A 92 -0.77 3.36 -10.24
CA GLY A 92 -0.31 4.72 -9.97
C GLY A 92 -1.45 5.72 -9.73
N ARG A 93 -2.70 5.26 -9.62
CA ARG A 93 -3.85 6.13 -9.30
C ARG A 93 -3.77 6.60 -7.86
N THR A 94 -4.16 7.86 -7.66
CA THR A 94 -4.42 8.46 -6.34
C THR A 94 -5.93 8.58 -6.16
N TYR A 95 -6.36 8.46 -4.92
CA TYR A 95 -7.77 8.61 -4.55
C TYR A 95 -7.88 9.63 -3.43
N SER A 96 -8.85 10.53 -3.54
CA SER A 96 -9.20 11.48 -2.49
C SER A 96 -9.93 10.78 -1.34
N TYR A 97 -10.03 11.47 -0.20
CA TYR A 97 -10.85 11.02 0.93
C TYR A 97 -12.31 10.74 0.49
N ASP A 98 -12.87 11.61 -0.32
CA ASP A 98 -14.27 11.50 -0.77
C ASP A 98 -14.47 10.31 -1.72
N ASP A 99 -13.52 10.05 -2.63
CA ASP A 99 -13.53 8.84 -3.46
C ASP A 99 -13.53 7.57 -2.61
N LEU A 100 -12.64 7.52 -1.62
CA LEU A 100 -12.49 6.35 -0.73
C LEU A 100 -13.73 6.16 0.13
N ARG A 101 -14.34 7.26 0.60
CA ARG A 101 -15.59 7.24 1.36
C ARG A 101 -16.76 6.71 0.53
N MET A 102 -16.84 7.12 -0.72
CA MET A 102 -17.84 6.58 -1.65
C MET A 102 -17.67 5.07 -1.82
N PHE A 103 -16.44 4.57 -1.92
CA PHE A 103 -16.19 3.13 -2.07
C PHE A 103 -16.58 2.33 -0.82
N ILE A 104 -16.26 2.79 0.38
CA ILE A 104 -16.66 2.05 1.60
C ILE A 104 -18.17 2.07 1.86
N SER A 105 -18.88 3.08 1.33
CA SER A 105 -20.34 3.18 1.43
C SER A 105 -21.08 2.36 0.37
N SER A 106 -20.37 1.85 -0.64
CA SER A 106 -20.94 1.12 -1.77
C SER A 106 -20.97 -0.39 -1.53
N ALA A 107 -22.13 -1.02 -1.66
CA ALA A 107 -22.23 -2.48 -1.60
C ALA A 107 -21.48 -3.23 -2.71
N LYS A 108 -21.12 -2.51 -3.81
CA LYS A 108 -20.36 -3.07 -4.94
C LYS A 108 -18.86 -3.01 -4.74
N HIS A 109 -18.37 -2.41 -3.65
CA HIS A 109 -16.95 -2.25 -3.41
C HIS A 109 -16.54 -2.82 -2.06
N ARG A 110 -15.28 -3.29 -1.99
CA ARG A 110 -14.58 -3.62 -0.75
C ARG A 110 -13.23 -2.93 -0.76
N LEU A 111 -13.00 -2.08 0.21
CA LEU A 111 -11.69 -1.49 0.45
C LEU A 111 -11.04 -2.18 1.65
N PHE A 112 -9.92 -2.87 1.41
CA PHE A 112 -9.12 -3.48 2.48
C PHE A 112 -7.96 -2.57 2.84
N VAL A 113 -7.70 -2.49 4.14
CA VAL A 113 -6.52 -1.85 4.74
C VAL A 113 -5.67 -2.92 5.41
N CYS A 114 -4.35 -2.80 5.28
CA CYS A 114 -3.43 -3.74 5.90
C CYS A 114 -2.52 -3.03 6.89
N GLU A 115 -2.34 -3.65 8.05
CA GLU A 115 -1.43 -3.22 9.09
C GLU A 115 -0.40 -4.31 9.39
N MET A 116 0.76 -3.92 9.86
CA MET A 116 1.77 -4.87 10.31
C MET A 116 2.45 -4.40 11.59
N ASN A 117 2.68 -5.34 12.48
CA ASN A 117 3.47 -5.17 13.69
C ASN A 117 4.51 -6.28 13.77
N ASP A 118 5.64 -6.03 14.42
CA ASP A 118 6.63 -7.03 14.76
C ASP A 118 7.22 -6.75 16.16
N THR A 119 8.25 -7.49 16.54
CA THR A 119 8.92 -7.34 17.85
C THR A 119 9.56 -5.98 18.08
N TYR A 120 9.84 -5.20 17.03
CA TYR A 120 10.41 -3.85 17.10
C TYR A 120 9.34 -2.75 17.14
N GLY A 121 8.08 -3.07 16.80
CA GLY A 121 6.98 -2.13 16.85
C GLY A 121 6.09 -2.15 15.60
N SER A 122 5.27 -1.10 15.48
CA SER A 122 4.31 -0.98 14.39
C SER A 122 4.94 -0.41 13.13
N TYR A 123 4.53 -0.93 11.98
CA TYR A 123 4.75 -0.32 10.67
C TYR A 123 3.59 0.60 10.27
N GLY A 124 2.53 0.63 11.06
CA GLY A 124 1.28 1.32 10.75
C GLY A 124 0.50 0.68 9.61
N LYS A 125 -0.35 1.45 8.98
CA LYS A 125 -1.11 1.02 7.79
C LYS A 125 -0.20 1.07 6.57
N ILE A 126 0.01 -0.10 5.97
CA ILE A 126 1.06 -0.32 4.97
C ILE A 126 0.55 -0.80 3.61
N GLY A 127 -0.72 -1.14 3.50
CA GLY A 127 -1.28 -1.63 2.25
C GLY A 127 -2.76 -1.35 2.07
N LEU A 128 -3.18 -1.29 0.81
CA LEU A 128 -4.57 -1.12 0.40
C LEU A 128 -4.89 -2.07 -0.75
N ALA A 129 -6.12 -2.57 -0.76
CA ALA A 129 -6.71 -3.22 -1.91
C ALA A 129 -8.16 -2.77 -2.10
N LEU A 130 -8.49 -2.21 -3.27
CA LEU A 130 -9.84 -1.85 -3.66
C LEU A 130 -10.36 -2.87 -4.66
N ILE A 131 -11.46 -3.52 -4.31
CA ILE A 131 -12.14 -4.52 -5.14
C ILE A 131 -13.52 -3.99 -5.52
N GLU A 132 -13.80 -3.96 -6.81
CA GLU A 132 -15.15 -3.80 -7.34
C GLU A 132 -15.76 -5.19 -7.57
N ILE A 133 -16.97 -5.41 -7.06
CA ILE A 133 -17.65 -6.71 -7.11
C ILE A 133 -18.74 -6.64 -8.18
N THR A 134 -18.60 -7.46 -9.20
CA THR A 134 -19.63 -7.68 -10.20
C THR A 134 -20.29 -9.07 -9.98
N GLU A 135 -21.26 -9.42 -10.84
CA GLU A 135 -21.94 -10.69 -10.73
C GLU A 135 -20.99 -11.90 -10.85
N ASP A 136 -20.01 -11.82 -11.76
CA ASP A 136 -19.12 -12.92 -12.12
C ASP A 136 -17.64 -12.69 -11.75
N CYS A 137 -17.28 -11.47 -11.29
CA CYS A 137 -15.89 -11.07 -11.14
C CYS A 137 -15.63 -10.23 -9.89
N PHE A 138 -14.48 -10.49 -9.26
CA PHE A 138 -13.79 -9.56 -8.37
C PHE A 138 -12.78 -8.77 -9.20
N HIS A 139 -13.00 -7.45 -9.33
CA HIS A 139 -12.11 -6.59 -10.07
C HIS A 139 -11.24 -5.78 -9.10
N LEU A 140 -9.99 -6.14 -8.97
CA LEU A 140 -8.99 -5.47 -8.15
C LEU A 140 -8.55 -4.17 -8.82
N ARG A 141 -9.21 -3.06 -8.44
CA ARG A 141 -9.03 -1.73 -9.02
C ARG A 141 -7.77 -1.02 -8.51
N LEU A 142 -7.36 -1.33 -7.31
CA LEU A 142 -6.16 -0.84 -6.67
C LEU A 142 -5.53 -1.94 -5.84
N PHE A 143 -4.23 -2.10 -5.98
CA PHE A 143 -3.43 -2.90 -5.07
C PHE A 143 -2.12 -2.15 -4.83
N LEU A 144 -1.87 -1.78 -3.59
CA LEU A 144 -0.64 -1.08 -3.22
C LEU A 144 -0.10 -1.54 -1.87
N MET A 145 1.22 -1.44 -1.73
CA MET A 145 1.94 -1.71 -0.50
C MET A 145 3.00 -0.64 -0.26
N SER A 146 3.20 -0.24 0.99
CA SER A 146 4.29 0.65 1.36
C SER A 146 5.66 0.01 1.06
N CYS A 147 6.60 0.80 0.55
CA CYS A 147 7.97 0.32 0.28
C CYS A 147 8.70 -0.18 1.54
N ARG A 148 8.29 0.24 2.74
CA ARG A 148 8.85 -0.21 4.02
C ARG A 148 8.74 -1.73 4.24
N VAL A 149 7.83 -2.39 3.54
CA VAL A 149 7.56 -3.83 3.73
C VAL A 149 7.92 -4.69 2.51
N ILE A 150 8.67 -4.13 1.57
CA ILE A 150 8.99 -4.80 0.28
C ILE A 150 9.64 -6.17 0.47
N SER A 151 10.52 -6.31 1.48
CA SER A 151 11.27 -7.55 1.77
C SER A 151 10.57 -8.49 2.75
N ARG A 152 9.35 -8.17 3.19
CA ARG A 152 8.61 -8.92 4.21
C ARG A 152 7.59 -9.92 3.65
N GLY A 153 7.38 -9.92 2.32
CA GLY A 153 6.47 -10.86 1.64
C GLY A 153 4.97 -10.58 1.85
N VAL A 154 4.61 -9.52 2.55
CA VAL A 154 3.21 -9.23 2.93
C VAL A 154 2.31 -8.89 1.74
N GLY A 155 2.88 -8.37 0.64
CA GLY A 155 2.12 -8.16 -0.59
C GLY A 155 1.59 -9.46 -1.19
N THR A 156 2.40 -10.52 -1.16
CA THR A 156 1.97 -11.86 -1.59
C THR A 156 0.87 -12.41 -0.67
N VAL A 157 0.95 -12.16 0.63
CA VAL A 157 -0.08 -12.60 1.59
C VAL A 157 -1.41 -11.91 1.32
N LEU A 158 -1.41 -10.58 1.12
CA LEU A 158 -2.62 -9.83 0.77
C LEU A 158 -3.22 -10.32 -0.55
N LEU A 159 -2.40 -10.52 -1.58
CA LEU A 159 -2.86 -10.99 -2.88
C LEU A 159 -3.46 -12.41 -2.77
N SER A 160 -2.80 -13.31 -2.04
CA SER A 160 -3.30 -14.66 -1.78
C SER A 160 -4.63 -14.65 -1.02
N TYR A 161 -4.79 -13.74 -0.06
CA TYR A 161 -6.07 -13.55 0.64
C TYR A 161 -7.18 -13.16 -0.34
N ILE A 162 -6.93 -12.19 -1.22
CA ILE A 162 -7.92 -11.75 -2.22
C ILE A 162 -8.27 -12.88 -3.20
N MET A 163 -7.27 -13.64 -3.64
CA MET A 163 -7.48 -14.81 -4.51
C MET A 163 -8.37 -15.86 -3.83
N GLN A 164 -8.15 -16.11 -2.54
CA GLN A 164 -8.98 -17.05 -1.78
C GLN A 164 -10.42 -16.55 -1.61
N GLU A 165 -10.60 -15.24 -1.36
CA GLU A 165 -11.94 -14.63 -1.28
C GLU A 165 -12.68 -14.74 -2.62
N ALA A 166 -12.03 -14.48 -3.74
CA ALA A 166 -12.63 -14.66 -5.07
C ALA A 166 -13.01 -16.13 -5.32
N LYS A 167 -12.12 -17.07 -4.96
CA LYS A 167 -12.39 -18.52 -5.07
C LYS A 167 -13.57 -18.96 -4.21
N ARG A 168 -13.65 -18.50 -2.96
CA ARG A 168 -14.80 -18.78 -2.06
C ARG A 168 -16.11 -18.26 -2.63
N ALA A 169 -16.08 -17.08 -3.23
CA ALA A 169 -17.23 -16.47 -3.90
C ALA A 169 -17.55 -17.10 -5.26
N LYS A 170 -16.72 -18.05 -5.76
CA LYS A 170 -16.82 -18.66 -7.10
C LYS A 170 -16.80 -17.63 -8.22
N LYS A 171 -16.02 -16.55 -8.04
CA LYS A 171 -15.87 -15.45 -9.01
C LYS A 171 -14.47 -15.45 -9.60
N ARG A 172 -14.36 -15.01 -10.85
CA ARG A 172 -13.07 -14.73 -11.48
C ARG A 172 -12.39 -13.56 -10.76
N LEU A 173 -11.08 -13.50 -10.82
CA LEU A 173 -10.32 -12.36 -10.30
C LEU A 173 -9.65 -11.64 -11.48
N LYS A 174 -9.94 -10.37 -11.63
CA LYS A 174 -9.32 -9.46 -12.60
C LYS A 174 -8.61 -8.34 -11.83
N ALA A 175 -7.48 -7.86 -12.33
CA ALA A 175 -6.74 -6.78 -11.68
C ALA A 175 -6.38 -5.69 -12.70
N ASP A 176 -6.48 -4.42 -12.29
CA ASP A 176 -5.97 -3.31 -13.07
C ASP A 176 -4.45 -3.22 -12.88
N PHE A 177 -3.74 -3.16 -14.00
CA PHE A 177 -2.31 -2.87 -14.03
C PHE A 177 -2.01 -1.82 -15.09
N LYS A 178 -1.38 -0.72 -14.69
CA LYS A 178 -0.88 0.32 -15.60
C LYS A 178 0.62 0.45 -15.38
N ASN A 179 1.42 0.19 -16.41
CA ASN A 179 2.86 0.43 -16.33
C ASN A 179 3.14 1.93 -16.17
N THR A 180 3.70 2.32 -15.04
CA THR A 180 4.08 3.70 -14.72
C THR A 180 5.57 3.97 -14.93
N GLY A 181 6.33 2.99 -15.42
CA GLY A 181 7.80 3.03 -15.48
C GLY A 181 8.48 2.83 -14.11
N ARG A 182 7.74 2.92 -13.01
CA ARG A 182 8.26 2.79 -11.63
C ARG A 182 7.75 1.53 -10.90
N ASN A 183 6.67 0.90 -11.37
CA ASN A 183 5.98 -0.18 -10.67
C ASN A 183 6.28 -1.59 -11.23
N LYS A 184 7.49 -1.80 -11.74
CA LYS A 184 7.93 -3.10 -12.29
C LYS A 184 7.75 -4.26 -11.31
N MET A 185 7.97 -4.00 -10.00
CA MET A 185 7.80 -5.03 -8.96
C MET A 185 6.36 -5.54 -8.88
N MET A 186 5.37 -4.68 -9.12
CA MET A 186 3.95 -5.08 -9.11
C MET A 186 3.60 -5.99 -10.29
N HIS A 187 4.19 -5.74 -11.46
CA HIS A 187 4.07 -6.64 -12.61
C HIS A 187 4.64 -8.03 -12.28
N ILE A 188 5.82 -8.07 -11.67
CA ILE A 188 6.48 -9.32 -11.25
C ILE A 188 5.59 -10.04 -10.21
N THR A 189 5.03 -9.32 -9.24
CA THR A 189 4.14 -9.89 -8.22
C THR A 189 2.91 -10.56 -8.85
N PHE A 190 2.29 -9.92 -9.83
CA PHE A 190 1.15 -10.51 -10.54
C PHE A 190 1.55 -11.71 -11.40
N ALA A 191 2.70 -11.65 -12.07
CA ALA A 191 3.20 -12.78 -12.86
C ALA A 191 3.47 -14.02 -11.99
N PHE A 192 4.08 -13.85 -10.82
CA PHE A 192 4.28 -14.96 -9.86
C PHE A 192 2.97 -15.49 -9.26
N ALA A 193 1.93 -14.67 -9.22
CA ALA A 193 0.59 -15.10 -8.81
C ALA A 193 -0.23 -15.70 -9.97
N ASN A 194 0.39 -15.99 -11.12
CA ASN A 194 -0.22 -16.54 -12.33
C ASN A 194 -1.27 -15.66 -13.00
N PHE A 195 -1.26 -14.36 -12.76
CA PHE A 195 -2.06 -13.45 -13.56
C PHE A 195 -1.54 -13.40 -14.98
N ARG A 196 -2.45 -13.45 -15.96
CA ARG A 196 -2.15 -13.40 -17.39
C ARG A 196 -2.77 -12.14 -18.02
N LYS A 197 -2.16 -11.65 -19.08
CA LYS A 197 -2.80 -10.60 -19.88
C LYS A 197 -4.04 -11.19 -20.56
N PRO A 198 -5.17 -10.45 -20.64
CA PRO A 198 -6.31 -10.90 -21.39
C PRO A 198 -5.97 -10.97 -22.88
N GLU A 199 -6.55 -11.94 -23.58
CA GLU A 199 -6.33 -12.16 -25.02
C GLU A 199 -6.90 -11.05 -25.89
N SER A 200 -7.93 -10.34 -25.43
CA SER A 200 -8.53 -9.18 -26.09
C SER A 200 -7.98 -7.88 -25.53
N GLY A 201 -7.18 -7.21 -26.31
CA GLY A 201 -6.75 -5.82 -26.42
C GLY A 201 -6.90 -4.78 -25.32
N ASP A 202 -7.38 -5.08 -24.15
CA ASP A 202 -7.51 -4.15 -23.04
C ASP A 202 -6.15 -4.03 -22.32
N PHE A 203 -5.35 -3.06 -22.76
CA PHE A 203 -4.09 -2.68 -22.14
C PHE A 203 -4.37 -2.19 -20.70
N GLY A 204 -4.14 -3.04 -19.73
CA GLY A 204 -4.20 -2.63 -18.33
C GLY A 204 -4.85 -3.63 -17.37
N ASN A 205 -5.43 -4.71 -17.87
CA ASN A 205 -6.05 -5.71 -17.02
C ASN A 205 -5.26 -7.02 -17.04
N VAL A 206 -5.14 -7.65 -15.90
CA VAL A 206 -4.52 -8.97 -15.73
C VAL A 206 -5.57 -9.88 -15.10
N VAL A 207 -5.79 -11.07 -15.66
CA VAL A 207 -6.84 -12.02 -15.23
C VAL A 207 -6.17 -13.26 -14.62
N LEU A 208 -6.75 -13.76 -13.55
CA LEU A 208 -6.41 -15.05 -12.94
C LEU A 208 -7.46 -16.08 -13.35
#